data_5a488182c462f530e2b7a93a84660d89
#
_entry.id   5a488182c462f530e2b7a93a84660d89
#
_cell.length_a   1.000
_cell.length_b   1.000
_cell.length_c   1.000
_cell.angle_alpha   90.00
_cell.angle_beta   90.00
_cell.angle_gamma   90.00
#
_symmetry.space_group_name_H-M   'P 1'
#
loop_
_entity.id
_entity.type
_entity.pdbx_description
1 polymer ?
#
loop_
_entity_poly.entity_id
_entity_poly.type
_entity_poly.pdbx_seq_one_letter_code
_entity_poly.pdbx_strand_id
1 'polypeptide(L)'
;MSEERDLVLDSAAKILTDGVSTQVRERAEQGEWPAELWRTLVNAGLTTASLPEALGGAGVALADAFALNKLIGAHGAPLPLGEHLLAARVLAEQGQTIPSDPVTIAFVQPGDDFVVNAGHATGVVANVPWASVSALALVVTREGGAVVIAPQSATITRGQNIAGEPREALRCANLLVTQIDLGAWLPDTLLVHLALARAAAMAGALETVLALTLEYVQMRKQFGKTISGFQAVQHQLAVLAGEVAAAQRATDAALDAVGTPALALEVAAAKSRVGEAAGAVAAIAHQMHGAMGFTHEHHLHHFTRRLWAWRDEYGNETFWQRRLGRRFAAAGADQIWSLLSGTA
;
A
#
# COMPACT_ATOMS: atom_id res chain seq x y z
N MET A 1 20.28 -9.27 4.60
CA MET A 1 19.16 -8.86 5.47
C MET A 1 19.78 -8.59 6.83
N SER A 2 19.37 -7.52 7.51
CA SER A 2 19.90 -7.20 8.85
C SER A 2 19.08 -7.98 9.90
N GLU A 3 19.73 -8.39 11.02
CA GLU A 3 19.02 -9.03 12.15
C GLU A 3 17.88 -8.13 12.68
N GLU A 4 18.04 -6.80 12.61
CA GLU A 4 17.01 -5.84 13.00
C GLU A 4 15.77 -5.91 12.11
N ARG A 5 15.95 -6.06 10.79
CA ARG A 5 14.81 -6.26 9.86
C ARG A 5 14.01 -7.50 10.22
N ASP A 6 14.70 -8.63 10.41
CA ASP A 6 14.03 -9.90 10.71
C ASP A 6 13.26 -9.80 12.04
N LEU A 7 13.83 -9.18 13.07
CA LEU A 7 13.17 -8.95 14.36
C LEU A 7 11.91 -8.08 14.23
N VAL A 8 11.99 -6.99 13.46
CA VAL A 8 10.84 -6.09 13.21
C VAL A 8 9.73 -6.80 12.45
N LEU A 9 10.08 -7.56 11.40
CA LEU A 9 9.10 -8.31 10.61
C LEU A 9 8.48 -9.45 11.42
N ASP A 10 9.25 -10.20 12.21
CA ASP A 10 8.73 -11.28 13.06
C ASP A 10 7.77 -10.74 14.13
N SER A 11 8.10 -9.62 14.77
CA SER A 11 7.23 -8.96 15.73
C SER A 11 5.90 -8.53 15.08
N ALA A 12 5.97 -7.89 13.91
CA ALA A 12 4.80 -7.48 13.17
C ALA A 12 3.96 -8.68 12.69
N ALA A 13 4.60 -9.73 12.18
CA ALA A 13 3.92 -10.94 11.74
C ALA A 13 3.11 -11.58 12.86
N LYS A 14 3.68 -11.67 14.07
CA LYS A 14 2.98 -12.20 15.26
C LYS A 14 1.77 -11.34 15.62
N ILE A 15 1.94 -10.02 15.70
CA ILE A 15 0.85 -9.10 16.04
C ILE A 15 -0.29 -9.22 15.01
N LEU A 16 0.04 -9.28 13.71
CA LEU A 16 -0.97 -9.37 12.66
C LEU A 16 -1.64 -10.74 12.61
N THR A 17 -0.91 -11.83 12.87
CA THR A 17 -1.49 -13.17 12.97
C THR A 17 -2.50 -13.26 14.10
N ASP A 18 -2.17 -12.71 15.26
CA ASP A 18 -3.04 -12.75 16.44
C ASP A 18 -4.20 -11.75 16.35
N GLY A 19 -3.97 -10.58 15.70
CA GLY A 19 -4.90 -9.46 15.68
C GLY A 19 -5.83 -9.36 14.46
N VAL A 20 -5.52 -10.04 13.34
CA VAL A 20 -6.30 -9.92 12.09
C VAL A 20 -7.10 -11.18 11.82
N SER A 21 -8.26 -11.29 12.45
CA SER A 21 -9.24 -12.34 12.14
C SER A 21 -10.15 -11.95 10.98
N THR A 22 -10.92 -12.91 10.45
CA THR A 22 -11.99 -12.64 9.48
C THR A 22 -12.97 -11.60 10.02
N GLN A 23 -13.36 -11.72 11.28
CA GLN A 23 -14.29 -10.79 11.92
C GLN A 23 -13.74 -9.36 11.99
N VAL A 24 -12.42 -9.19 12.21
CA VAL A 24 -11.78 -7.86 12.19
C VAL A 24 -11.87 -7.25 10.78
N ARG A 25 -11.61 -8.05 9.73
CA ARG A 25 -11.75 -7.59 8.35
C ARG A 25 -13.19 -7.19 8.01
N GLU A 26 -14.16 -8.04 8.33
CA GLU A 26 -15.58 -7.80 8.07
C GLU A 26 -16.11 -6.56 8.78
N ARG A 27 -15.78 -6.36 10.06
CA ARG A 27 -16.14 -5.16 10.82
C ARG A 27 -15.52 -3.91 10.23
N ALA A 28 -14.26 -3.98 9.81
CA ALA A 28 -13.58 -2.85 9.18
C ALA A 28 -14.22 -2.49 7.83
N GLU A 29 -14.66 -3.46 7.03
CA GLU A 29 -15.42 -3.23 5.80
C GLU A 29 -16.79 -2.59 6.06
N GLN A 30 -17.33 -2.71 7.28
CA GLN A 30 -18.54 -2.02 7.76
C GLN A 30 -18.24 -0.65 8.39
N GLY A 31 -16.97 -0.23 8.39
CA GLY A 31 -16.51 1.06 8.88
C GLY A 31 -16.07 1.10 10.35
N GLU A 32 -15.91 -0.06 11.00
CA GLU A 32 -15.36 -0.14 12.36
C GLU A 32 -13.83 -0.07 12.32
N TRP A 33 -13.25 0.89 13.02
CA TRP A 33 -11.80 1.04 13.13
C TRP A 33 -11.20 0.01 14.10
N PRO A 34 -10.21 -0.81 13.70
CA PRO A 34 -9.56 -1.79 14.59
C PRO A 34 -8.55 -1.12 15.53
N ALA A 35 -9.03 -0.26 16.43
CA ALA A 35 -8.21 0.57 17.30
C ALA A 35 -7.25 -0.21 18.20
N GLU A 36 -7.64 -1.41 18.65
CA GLU A 36 -6.77 -2.25 19.49
C GLU A 36 -5.58 -2.79 18.71
N LEU A 37 -5.80 -3.23 17.47
CA LEU A 37 -4.73 -3.70 16.59
C LEU A 37 -3.74 -2.55 16.31
N TRP A 38 -4.26 -1.35 16.01
CA TRP A 38 -3.41 -0.17 15.81
C TRP A 38 -2.58 0.14 17.05
N ARG A 39 -3.23 0.18 18.22
CA ARG A 39 -2.56 0.44 19.50
C ARG A 39 -1.46 -0.58 19.80
N THR A 40 -1.67 -1.85 19.44
CA THR A 40 -0.66 -2.89 19.61
C THR A 40 0.57 -2.64 18.73
N LEU A 41 0.38 -2.19 17.48
CA LEU A 41 1.49 -1.78 16.61
C LEU A 41 2.22 -0.54 17.15
N VAL A 42 1.50 0.45 17.67
CA VAL A 42 2.09 1.64 18.34
C VAL A 42 2.94 1.23 19.53
N ASN A 43 2.41 0.39 20.42
CA ASN A 43 3.12 -0.06 21.62
C ASN A 43 4.37 -0.90 21.29
N ALA A 44 4.36 -1.59 20.15
CA ALA A 44 5.53 -2.30 19.63
C ALA A 44 6.53 -1.38 18.87
N GLY A 45 6.26 -0.08 18.76
CA GLY A 45 7.11 0.88 18.05
C GLY A 45 7.11 0.75 16.53
N LEU A 46 6.21 -0.09 15.96
CA LEU A 46 6.20 -0.39 14.53
C LEU A 46 5.70 0.77 13.67
N THR A 47 4.87 1.64 14.22
CA THR A 47 4.35 2.83 13.53
C THR A 47 5.40 3.95 13.40
N THR A 48 6.38 3.98 14.29
CA THR A 48 7.47 4.96 14.27
C THR A 48 8.84 4.34 13.97
N ALA A 49 8.89 3.08 13.55
CA ALA A 49 10.12 2.33 13.35
C ALA A 49 11.13 3.04 12.43
N SER A 50 10.65 3.65 11.33
CA SER A 50 11.50 4.35 10.36
C SER A 50 11.95 5.74 10.79
N LEU A 51 11.43 6.30 11.89
CA LEU A 51 11.87 7.59 12.38
C LEU A 51 13.26 7.47 13.01
N PRO A 52 14.14 8.46 12.84
CA PRO A 52 15.40 8.53 13.57
C PRO A 52 15.19 8.50 15.10
N GLU A 53 16.13 7.96 15.84
CA GLU A 53 16.08 7.94 17.32
C GLU A 53 15.89 9.34 17.91
N ALA A 54 16.56 10.35 17.34
CA ALA A 54 16.43 11.74 17.76
C ALA A 54 15.00 12.30 17.59
N LEU A 55 14.18 11.64 16.77
CA LEU A 55 12.76 12.00 16.53
C LEU A 55 11.79 10.98 17.16
N GLY A 56 12.28 10.14 18.07
CA GLY A 56 11.44 9.20 18.84
C GLY A 56 11.17 7.88 18.15
N GLY A 57 11.91 7.53 17.11
CA GLY A 57 11.82 6.25 16.42
C GLY A 57 12.92 5.27 16.79
N ALA A 58 12.94 4.11 16.15
CA ALA A 58 13.97 3.09 16.30
C ALA A 58 15.11 3.20 15.26
N GLY A 59 15.04 4.14 14.32
CA GLY A 59 16.06 4.32 13.29
C GLY A 59 16.12 3.21 12.25
N VAL A 60 15.11 2.38 12.16
CA VAL A 60 15.01 1.30 11.16
C VAL A 60 15.04 1.89 9.76
N ALA A 61 15.78 1.27 8.85
CA ALA A 61 15.85 1.72 7.47
C ALA A 61 14.45 1.82 6.84
N LEU A 62 14.19 2.87 6.05
CA LEU A 62 12.89 3.10 5.43
C LEU A 62 12.44 1.92 4.55
N ALA A 63 13.40 1.25 3.88
CA ALA A 63 13.14 0.03 3.12
C ALA A 63 12.54 -1.08 3.99
N ASP A 64 13.10 -1.30 5.16
CA ASP A 64 12.67 -2.33 6.10
C ASP A 64 11.32 -1.99 6.73
N ALA A 65 11.09 -0.71 7.06
CA ALA A 65 9.79 -0.24 7.50
C ALA A 65 8.71 -0.42 6.40
N PHE A 66 9.03 -0.16 5.14
CA PHE A 66 8.10 -0.39 4.04
C PHE A 66 7.86 -1.88 3.75
N ALA A 67 8.82 -2.77 4.06
CA ALA A 67 8.60 -4.21 3.98
C ALA A 67 7.47 -4.70 4.90
N LEU A 68 7.16 -3.98 6.00
CA LEU A 68 5.98 -4.25 6.84
C LEU A 68 4.67 -4.27 6.05
N ASN A 69 4.58 -3.50 4.96
CA ASN A 69 3.39 -3.49 4.11
C ASN A 69 3.13 -4.83 3.42
N LYS A 70 4.16 -5.68 3.20
CA LYS A 70 3.93 -7.06 2.73
C LYS A 70 3.08 -7.84 3.72
N LEU A 71 3.35 -7.69 5.02
CA LEU A 71 2.58 -8.34 6.08
C LEU A 71 1.16 -7.77 6.17
N ILE A 72 0.99 -6.45 6.04
CA ILE A 72 -0.34 -5.82 5.95
C ILE A 72 -1.15 -6.47 4.81
N GLY A 73 -0.55 -6.64 3.65
CA GLY A 73 -1.19 -7.29 2.51
C GLY A 73 -1.46 -8.77 2.72
N ALA A 74 -0.48 -9.52 3.24
CA ALA A 74 -0.58 -10.96 3.49
C ALA A 74 -1.70 -11.31 4.48
N HIS A 75 -1.92 -10.45 5.49
CA HIS A 75 -3.01 -10.62 6.44
C HIS A 75 -4.31 -9.91 6.02
N GLY A 76 -4.31 -9.11 4.94
CA GLY A 76 -5.43 -8.26 4.57
C GLY A 76 -5.82 -7.31 5.72
N ALA A 77 -4.82 -6.79 6.44
CA ALA A 77 -5.03 -5.95 7.61
C ALA A 77 -5.60 -4.58 7.20
N PRO A 78 -6.74 -4.15 7.78
CA PRO A 78 -7.40 -2.90 7.42
C PRO A 78 -6.76 -1.71 8.16
N LEU A 79 -5.53 -1.39 7.81
CA LEU A 79 -4.71 -0.37 8.46
C LEU A 79 -3.98 0.53 7.43
N PRO A 80 -3.85 1.84 7.69
CA PRO A 80 -3.13 2.79 6.82
C PRO A 80 -1.62 2.82 7.08
N LEU A 81 -0.97 1.67 7.28
CA LEU A 81 0.43 1.66 7.74
C LEU A 81 1.38 2.30 6.71
N GLY A 82 1.17 2.07 5.43
CA GLY A 82 2.02 2.63 4.38
C GLY A 82 1.95 4.15 4.31
N GLU A 83 0.75 4.69 4.34
CA GLU A 83 0.49 6.14 4.39
C GLU A 83 1.06 6.76 5.68
N HIS A 84 0.83 6.07 6.80
CA HIS A 84 1.30 6.54 8.11
C HIS A 84 2.83 6.62 8.19
N LEU A 85 3.54 5.55 7.82
CA LEU A 85 5.01 5.52 7.89
C LEU A 85 5.65 6.66 7.08
N LEU A 86 5.12 6.95 5.88
CA LEU A 86 5.65 8.02 5.05
C LEU A 86 5.26 9.40 5.60
N ALA A 87 3.98 9.62 5.91
CA ALA A 87 3.52 10.91 6.43
C ALA A 87 4.20 11.26 7.77
N ALA A 88 4.32 10.28 8.68
CA ALA A 88 5.01 10.46 9.95
C ALA A 88 6.48 10.85 9.74
N ARG A 89 7.18 10.19 8.80
CA ARG A 89 8.57 10.52 8.46
C ARG A 89 8.71 11.97 7.97
N VAL A 90 7.88 12.37 7.01
CA VAL A 90 7.90 13.74 6.46
C VAL A 90 7.58 14.76 7.55
N LEU A 91 6.55 14.54 8.33
CA LEU A 91 6.13 15.45 9.41
C LEU A 91 7.19 15.57 10.51
N ALA A 92 7.79 14.46 10.93
CA ALA A 92 8.83 14.45 11.95
C ALA A 92 10.09 15.22 11.50
N GLU A 93 10.51 15.05 10.25
CA GLU A 93 11.65 15.79 9.67
C GLU A 93 11.38 17.29 9.57
N GLN A 94 10.11 17.71 9.56
CA GLN A 94 9.67 19.11 9.63
C GLN A 94 9.38 19.58 11.06
N GLY A 95 9.84 18.84 12.06
CA GLY A 95 9.70 19.20 13.48
C GLY A 95 8.29 19.06 14.05
N GLN A 96 7.40 18.35 13.35
CA GLN A 96 6.06 18.06 13.86
C GLN A 96 6.09 16.87 14.82
N THR A 97 5.35 16.98 15.93
CA THR A 97 5.14 15.84 16.83
C THR A 97 4.19 14.84 16.17
N ILE A 98 4.59 13.56 16.15
CA ILE A 98 3.78 12.50 15.58
C ILE A 98 2.82 11.95 16.65
N PRO A 99 1.50 12.00 16.42
CA PRO A 99 0.53 11.46 17.36
C PRO A 99 0.55 9.93 17.36
N SER A 100 -0.02 9.32 18.41
CA SER A 100 -0.23 7.87 18.47
C SER A 100 -1.31 7.36 17.51
N ASP A 101 -2.29 8.22 17.19
CA ASP A 101 -3.28 7.92 16.18
C ASP A 101 -2.68 8.01 14.77
N PRO A 102 -3.28 7.37 13.75
CA PRO A 102 -2.75 7.43 12.40
C PRO A 102 -2.53 8.85 11.89
N VAL A 103 -1.52 9.02 11.07
CA VAL A 103 -1.39 10.18 10.18
C VAL A 103 -1.51 9.67 8.75
N THR A 104 -2.14 10.48 7.89
CA THR A 104 -2.37 10.10 6.49
C THR A 104 -1.76 11.11 5.52
N ILE A 105 -1.70 10.72 4.26
CA ILE A 105 -1.22 11.58 3.18
C ILE A 105 -2.19 11.53 2.00
N ALA A 106 -2.49 12.69 1.43
CA ALA A 106 -3.34 12.83 0.27
C ALA A 106 -2.76 13.83 -0.73
N PHE A 107 -3.12 13.66 -2.00
CA PHE A 107 -2.78 14.59 -3.07
C PHE A 107 -4.05 15.27 -3.56
N VAL A 108 -3.99 16.59 -3.73
CA VAL A 108 -5.06 17.34 -4.39
C VAL A 108 -5.16 16.90 -5.85
N GLN A 109 -6.30 16.31 -6.20
CA GLN A 109 -6.53 15.77 -7.54
C GLN A 109 -6.90 16.87 -8.55
N PRO A 110 -6.75 16.63 -9.86
CA PRO A 110 -7.10 17.62 -10.89
C PRO A 110 -8.55 18.12 -10.86
N GLY A 111 -9.48 17.33 -10.31
CA GLY A 111 -10.90 17.68 -10.15
C GLY A 111 -11.27 18.36 -8.84
N ASP A 112 -10.35 18.39 -7.86
CA ASP A 112 -10.61 19.01 -6.56
C ASP A 112 -10.60 20.54 -6.67
N ASP A 113 -11.39 21.21 -5.86
CA ASP A 113 -11.45 22.69 -5.79
C ASP A 113 -10.63 23.25 -4.62
N PHE A 114 -9.74 22.45 -4.05
CA PHE A 114 -8.94 22.81 -2.87
C PHE A 114 -7.87 23.86 -3.19
N VAL A 115 -7.87 24.93 -2.40
CA VAL A 115 -6.88 26.02 -2.49
C VAL A 115 -6.44 26.46 -1.09
N VAL A 116 -5.20 26.96 -1.00
CA VAL A 116 -4.64 27.54 0.23
C VAL A 116 -4.25 28.99 -0.02
N ASN A 117 -4.84 29.90 0.74
CA ASN A 117 -4.58 31.33 0.67
C ASN A 117 -4.29 31.87 2.07
N ALA A 118 -3.19 32.61 2.24
CA ALA A 118 -2.78 33.26 3.49
C ALA A 118 -2.89 32.33 4.72
N GLY A 119 -2.48 31.07 4.57
CA GLY A 119 -2.52 30.07 5.65
C GLY A 119 -3.90 29.46 5.91
N HIS A 120 -4.89 29.70 5.06
CA HIS A 120 -6.22 29.13 5.18
C HIS A 120 -6.56 28.26 3.97
N ALA A 121 -7.11 27.07 4.25
CA ALA A 121 -7.58 26.13 3.26
C ALA A 121 -9.08 26.27 3.02
N THR A 122 -9.48 26.22 1.74
CA THR A 122 -10.87 26.23 1.32
C THR A 122 -11.06 25.24 0.17
N GLY A 123 -12.21 24.57 0.13
CA GLY A 123 -12.53 23.60 -0.91
C GLY A 123 -12.50 22.17 -0.41
N VAL A 124 -12.38 21.21 -1.32
CA VAL A 124 -12.48 19.77 -1.05
C VAL A 124 -11.20 19.06 -1.51
N VAL A 125 -10.69 18.19 -0.66
CA VAL A 125 -9.70 17.16 -1.04
C VAL A 125 -10.41 15.83 -1.06
N ALA A 126 -10.49 15.19 -2.21
CA ALA A 126 -11.13 13.90 -2.38
C ALA A 126 -10.18 12.73 -2.13
N ASN A 127 -10.75 11.55 -1.89
CA ASN A 127 -10.03 10.29 -1.77
C ASN A 127 -8.90 10.28 -0.72
N VAL A 128 -9.10 10.99 0.40
CA VAL A 128 -8.17 11.00 1.53
C VAL A 128 -8.24 9.64 2.23
N PRO A 129 -7.14 8.87 2.27
CA PRO A 129 -7.16 7.57 2.94
C PRO A 129 -7.35 7.74 4.45
N TRP A 130 -8.30 7.02 5.01
CA TRP A 130 -8.47 6.88 6.47
C TRP A 130 -8.58 8.21 7.23
N ALA A 131 -9.14 9.25 6.63
CA ALA A 131 -9.21 10.59 7.22
C ALA A 131 -9.94 10.61 8.55
N SER A 132 -11.04 9.85 8.68
CA SER A 132 -11.88 9.85 9.90
C SER A 132 -11.19 9.28 11.14
N VAL A 133 -10.15 8.48 10.98
CA VAL A 133 -9.38 7.87 12.07
C VAL A 133 -7.98 8.48 12.22
N SER A 134 -7.60 9.37 11.32
CA SER A 134 -6.30 10.04 11.35
C SER A 134 -6.34 11.31 12.20
N ALA A 135 -5.33 11.49 13.03
CA ALA A 135 -5.13 12.73 13.78
C ALA A 135 -4.69 13.88 12.88
N LEU A 136 -3.84 13.58 11.89
CA LEU A 136 -3.30 14.55 10.93
C LEU A 136 -3.38 14.01 9.51
N ALA A 137 -3.61 14.89 8.54
CA ALA A 137 -3.51 14.64 7.11
C ALA A 137 -2.47 15.58 6.50
N LEU A 138 -1.43 15.02 5.90
CA LEU A 138 -0.49 15.76 5.05
C LEU A 138 -1.11 15.87 3.65
N VAL A 139 -1.54 17.05 3.27
CA VAL A 139 -2.19 17.31 1.98
C VAL A 139 -1.19 17.98 1.05
N VAL A 140 -0.80 17.28 -0.02
CA VAL A 140 0.11 17.76 -1.06
C VAL A 140 -0.71 18.55 -2.08
N THR A 141 -0.38 19.84 -2.26
CA THR A 141 -1.10 20.73 -3.17
C THR A 141 -0.64 20.59 -4.62
N ARG A 142 -1.42 21.10 -5.55
CA ARG A 142 -1.05 21.06 -7.00
C ARG A 142 0.19 21.88 -7.33
N GLU A 143 0.43 22.93 -6.56
CA GLU A 143 1.58 23.82 -6.70
C GLU A 143 2.88 23.20 -6.19
N GLY A 144 2.80 21.98 -5.64
CA GLY A 144 3.96 21.23 -5.15
C GLY A 144 4.33 21.53 -3.70
N GLY A 145 3.55 22.36 -2.99
CA GLY A 145 3.63 22.54 -1.54
C GLY A 145 2.83 21.50 -0.78
N ALA A 146 2.84 21.60 0.55
CA ALA A 146 1.98 20.78 1.40
C ALA A 146 1.44 21.55 2.60
N VAL A 147 0.31 21.09 3.11
CA VAL A 147 -0.29 21.59 4.34
C VAL A 147 -0.67 20.43 5.25
N VAL A 148 -0.66 20.69 6.56
CA VAL A 148 -1.16 19.76 7.56
C VAL A 148 -2.55 20.19 7.98
N ILE A 149 -3.47 19.27 7.92
CA ILE A 149 -4.88 19.42 8.35
C ILE A 149 -5.14 18.42 9.47
N ALA A 150 -5.77 18.86 10.55
CA ALA A 150 -6.44 17.95 11.48
C ALA A 150 -7.81 17.58 10.87
N PRO A 151 -8.04 16.34 10.41
CA PRO A 151 -9.27 16.00 9.69
C PRO A 151 -10.55 16.32 10.46
N GLN A 152 -10.48 16.23 11.79
CA GLN A 152 -11.60 16.55 12.67
C GLN A 152 -12.02 18.03 12.67
N SER A 153 -11.15 18.92 12.15
CA SER A 153 -11.46 20.36 11.96
C SER A 153 -12.12 20.64 10.61
N ALA A 154 -12.20 19.65 9.72
CA ALA A 154 -12.89 19.73 8.43
C ALA A 154 -14.19 18.93 8.46
N THR A 155 -15.06 19.16 7.48
CA THR A 155 -16.23 18.29 7.30
C THR A 155 -15.80 17.05 6.52
N ILE A 156 -15.92 15.88 7.14
CA ILE A 156 -15.58 14.60 6.53
C ILE A 156 -16.83 14.04 5.83
N THR A 157 -16.72 13.79 4.53
CA THR A 157 -17.71 13.01 3.80
C THR A 157 -17.19 11.59 3.63
N ARG A 158 -17.92 10.61 4.14
CA ARG A 158 -17.54 9.20 4.07
C ARG A 158 -17.51 8.71 2.64
N GLY A 159 -16.53 7.90 2.33
CA GLY A 159 -16.34 7.18 1.09
C GLY A 159 -15.44 5.98 1.35
N GLN A 160 -15.47 5.01 0.45
CA GLN A 160 -14.66 3.79 0.56
C GLN A 160 -14.29 3.28 -0.83
N ASN A 161 -13.18 2.53 -0.91
CA ASN A 161 -12.83 1.79 -2.11
C ASN A 161 -13.62 0.47 -2.19
N ILE A 162 -13.43 -0.31 -3.26
CA ILE A 162 -14.16 -1.59 -3.45
C ILE A 162 -13.81 -2.66 -2.41
N ALA A 163 -12.73 -2.48 -1.66
CA ALA A 163 -12.36 -3.35 -0.54
C ALA A 163 -12.99 -2.93 0.79
N GLY A 164 -13.80 -1.84 0.81
CA GLY A 164 -14.40 -1.31 2.03
C GLY A 164 -13.44 -0.45 2.88
N GLU A 165 -12.27 -0.10 2.35
CA GLU A 165 -11.32 0.74 3.07
C GLU A 165 -11.68 2.23 2.90
N PRO A 166 -11.61 3.06 3.97
CA PRO A 166 -11.96 4.47 3.91
C PRO A 166 -11.17 5.26 2.87
N ARG A 167 -11.88 5.95 1.99
CA ARG A 167 -11.39 6.93 1.01
C ARG A 167 -12.36 8.10 1.04
N GLU A 168 -12.08 9.02 1.94
CA GLU A 168 -13.04 10.04 2.38
C GLU A 168 -12.74 11.38 1.71
N ALA A 169 -13.68 12.31 1.75
CA ALA A 169 -13.43 13.67 1.29
C ALA A 169 -13.38 14.63 2.50
N LEU A 170 -12.37 15.51 2.52
CA LEU A 170 -12.23 16.59 3.48
C LEU A 170 -12.69 17.91 2.86
N ARG A 171 -13.74 18.49 3.39
CA ARG A 171 -14.21 19.84 3.03
C ARG A 171 -13.70 20.84 4.04
N CYS A 172 -12.86 21.75 3.58
CA CYS A 172 -12.32 22.88 4.35
C CYS A 172 -13.11 24.14 4.04
N ALA A 173 -13.54 24.86 5.08
CA ALA A 173 -14.26 26.13 4.99
C ALA A 173 -13.44 27.22 5.68
N ASN A 174 -12.47 27.79 4.97
CA ASN A 174 -11.55 28.79 5.49
C ASN A 174 -10.78 28.29 6.73
N LEU A 175 -10.33 27.03 6.70
CA LEU A 175 -9.66 26.37 7.80
C LEU A 175 -8.21 26.83 7.91
N LEU A 176 -7.78 27.27 9.09
CA LEU A 176 -6.36 27.55 9.36
C LEU A 176 -5.55 26.28 9.26
N VAL A 177 -4.49 26.30 8.44
CA VAL A 177 -3.62 25.14 8.18
C VAL A 177 -2.15 25.50 8.37
N THR A 178 -1.36 24.50 8.75
CA THR A 178 0.10 24.65 8.82
C THR A 178 0.71 24.30 7.47
N GLN A 179 1.40 25.24 6.86
CA GLN A 179 2.18 24.96 5.66
C GLN A 179 3.46 24.20 6.02
N ILE A 180 3.79 23.21 5.20
CA ILE A 180 4.97 22.35 5.38
C ILE A 180 5.89 22.53 4.17
N ASP A 181 7.15 22.78 4.44
CA ASP A 181 8.20 22.66 3.43
C ASP A 181 8.51 21.17 3.26
N LEU A 182 8.29 20.64 2.08
CA LEU A 182 8.56 19.24 1.79
C LEU A 182 10.05 18.90 1.71
N GLY A 183 10.92 19.89 1.56
CA GLY A 183 12.36 19.67 1.46
C GLY A 183 12.70 18.68 0.33
N ALA A 184 13.30 17.54 0.68
CA ALA A 184 13.63 16.46 -0.27
C ALA A 184 12.40 15.62 -0.68
N TRP A 185 11.28 15.74 0.03
CA TRP A 185 10.04 14.99 -0.21
C TRP A 185 9.15 15.64 -1.26
N LEU A 186 9.69 15.89 -2.45
CA LEU A 186 8.90 16.43 -3.55
C LEU A 186 7.67 15.56 -3.85
N PRO A 187 6.59 16.11 -4.43
CA PRO A 187 5.36 15.37 -4.70
C PRO A 187 5.59 14.06 -5.46
N ASP A 188 6.51 14.05 -6.43
CA ASP A 188 6.86 12.84 -7.18
C ASP A 188 7.60 11.82 -6.30
N THR A 189 8.49 12.27 -5.41
CA THR A 189 9.18 11.41 -4.44
C THR A 189 8.16 10.75 -3.50
N LEU A 190 7.19 11.51 -2.98
CA LEU A 190 6.11 11.00 -2.14
C LEU A 190 5.28 9.96 -2.88
N LEU A 191 4.90 10.25 -4.13
CA LEU A 191 4.13 9.31 -4.96
C LEU A 191 4.88 8.00 -5.18
N VAL A 192 6.20 8.05 -5.46
CA VAL A 192 7.04 6.86 -5.64
C VAL A 192 7.06 6.00 -4.36
N HIS A 193 7.23 6.61 -3.19
CA HIS A 193 7.26 5.86 -1.92
C HIS A 193 5.90 5.27 -1.55
N LEU A 194 4.79 5.99 -1.79
CA LEU A 194 3.44 5.44 -1.57
C LEU A 194 3.14 4.29 -2.54
N ALA A 195 3.57 4.41 -3.80
CA ALA A 195 3.44 3.33 -4.77
C ALA A 195 4.26 2.09 -4.35
N LEU A 196 5.45 2.28 -3.76
CA LEU A 196 6.26 1.18 -3.20
C LEU A 196 5.54 0.51 -2.04
N ALA A 197 5.03 1.28 -1.07
CA ALA A 197 4.28 0.73 0.06
C ALA A 197 3.06 -0.06 -0.41
N ARG A 198 2.36 0.46 -1.43
CA ARG A 198 1.20 -0.22 -2.03
C ARG A 198 1.60 -1.46 -2.82
N ALA A 199 2.71 -1.44 -3.57
CA ALA A 199 3.24 -2.61 -4.26
C ALA A 199 3.61 -3.72 -3.28
N ALA A 200 4.23 -3.37 -2.15
CA ALA A 200 4.55 -4.31 -1.07
C ALA A 200 3.28 -4.96 -0.49
N ALA A 201 2.25 -4.18 -0.18
CA ALA A 201 0.97 -4.72 0.29
C ALA A 201 0.32 -5.65 -0.75
N MET A 202 0.33 -5.27 -2.03
CA MET A 202 -0.18 -6.12 -3.10
C MET A 202 0.61 -7.43 -3.23
N ALA A 203 1.94 -7.40 -3.14
CA ALA A 203 2.77 -8.60 -3.17
C ALA A 203 2.39 -9.56 -2.04
N GLY A 204 2.22 -9.07 -0.80
CA GLY A 204 1.77 -9.90 0.32
C GLY A 204 0.38 -10.51 0.09
N ALA A 205 -0.57 -9.74 -0.42
CA ALA A 205 -1.92 -10.23 -0.74
C ALA A 205 -1.91 -11.30 -1.85
N LEU A 206 -1.06 -11.13 -2.89
CA LEU A 206 -0.88 -12.11 -3.96
C LEU A 206 -0.36 -13.45 -3.44
N GLU A 207 0.57 -13.43 -2.49
CA GLU A 207 1.08 -14.64 -1.83
C GLU A 207 -0.03 -15.38 -1.08
N THR A 208 -0.85 -14.66 -0.34
CA THR A 208 -1.98 -15.26 0.38
C THR A 208 -3.03 -15.83 -0.58
N VAL A 209 -3.33 -15.15 -1.69
CA VAL A 209 -4.24 -15.70 -2.72
C VAL A 209 -3.70 -16.99 -3.32
N LEU A 210 -2.38 -17.08 -3.58
CA LEU A 210 -1.74 -18.31 -4.04
C LEU A 210 -1.89 -19.42 -3.00
N ALA A 211 -1.58 -19.15 -1.71
CA ALA A 211 -1.68 -20.13 -0.64
C ALA A 211 -3.11 -20.66 -0.48
N LEU A 212 -4.12 -19.78 -0.40
CA LEU A 212 -5.54 -20.14 -0.33
C LEU A 212 -5.99 -20.99 -1.53
N THR A 213 -5.49 -20.66 -2.73
CA THR A 213 -5.84 -21.39 -3.94
C THR A 213 -5.23 -22.79 -3.95
N LEU A 214 -3.96 -22.92 -3.56
CA LEU A 214 -3.30 -24.21 -3.43
C LEU A 214 -3.97 -25.11 -2.40
N GLU A 215 -4.32 -24.57 -1.23
CA GLU A 215 -5.05 -25.31 -0.18
C GLU A 215 -6.40 -25.80 -0.72
N TYR A 216 -7.18 -24.93 -1.33
CA TYR A 216 -8.49 -25.26 -1.86
C TYR A 216 -8.46 -26.39 -2.89
N VAL A 217 -7.57 -26.33 -3.89
CA VAL A 217 -7.49 -27.34 -4.95
C VAL A 217 -6.99 -28.71 -4.45
N GLN A 218 -6.27 -28.75 -3.33
CA GLN A 218 -5.82 -29.96 -2.66
C GLN A 218 -6.94 -30.62 -1.84
N MET A 219 -7.85 -29.83 -1.28
CA MET A 219 -8.98 -30.34 -0.48
C MET A 219 -10.21 -30.69 -1.35
N ARG A 220 -10.49 -29.87 -2.39
CA ARG A 220 -11.69 -30.03 -3.21
C ARG A 220 -11.63 -31.28 -4.09
N LYS A 221 -12.63 -32.18 -3.94
CA LYS A 221 -12.73 -33.39 -4.75
C LYS A 221 -13.84 -33.29 -5.79
N GLN A 222 -13.57 -33.69 -7.02
CA GLN A 222 -14.50 -33.84 -8.12
C GLN A 222 -14.10 -35.04 -8.98
N PHE A 223 -15.05 -35.74 -9.57
CA PHE A 223 -14.79 -36.92 -10.42
C PHE A 223 -13.88 -37.97 -9.77
N GLY A 224 -14.06 -38.19 -8.47
CA GLY A 224 -13.34 -39.23 -7.71
C GLY A 224 -11.93 -38.90 -7.24
N LYS A 225 -11.39 -37.70 -7.54
CA LYS A 225 -10.05 -37.26 -7.09
C LYS A 225 -10.04 -35.76 -6.73
N THR A 226 -8.96 -35.29 -6.11
CA THR A 226 -8.74 -33.86 -5.85
C THR A 226 -8.62 -33.09 -7.17
N ILE A 227 -9.11 -31.85 -7.22
CA ILE A 227 -9.05 -31.07 -8.46
C ILE A 227 -7.60 -30.72 -8.85
N SER A 228 -6.66 -30.69 -7.90
CA SER A 228 -5.20 -30.54 -8.15
C SER A 228 -4.62 -31.68 -9.02
N GLY A 229 -5.31 -32.83 -9.14
CA GLY A 229 -4.89 -33.93 -10.00
C GLY A 229 -5.26 -33.78 -11.49
N PHE A 230 -5.95 -32.69 -11.88
CA PHE A 230 -6.28 -32.42 -13.28
C PHE A 230 -5.22 -31.54 -13.93
N GLN A 231 -4.77 -31.92 -15.13
CA GLN A 231 -3.69 -31.24 -15.86
C GLN A 231 -4.04 -29.75 -16.14
N ALA A 232 -5.29 -29.44 -16.47
CA ALA A 232 -5.75 -28.07 -16.69
C ALA A 232 -5.60 -27.20 -15.43
N VAL A 233 -5.88 -27.77 -14.24
CA VAL A 233 -5.71 -27.09 -12.94
C VAL A 233 -4.20 -26.87 -12.67
N GLN A 234 -3.38 -27.89 -12.89
CA GLN A 234 -1.92 -27.79 -12.70
C GLN A 234 -1.29 -26.69 -13.56
N HIS A 235 -1.72 -26.57 -14.82
CA HIS A 235 -1.24 -25.51 -15.71
C HIS A 235 -1.61 -24.12 -15.17
N GLN A 236 -2.85 -23.91 -14.71
CA GLN A 236 -3.29 -22.63 -14.15
C GLN A 236 -2.55 -22.29 -12.84
N LEU A 237 -2.30 -23.30 -12.00
CA LEU A 237 -1.50 -23.11 -10.78
C LEU A 237 -0.05 -22.73 -11.10
N ALA A 238 0.53 -23.27 -12.14
CA ALA A 238 1.89 -22.92 -12.59
C ALA A 238 1.94 -21.44 -13.07
N VAL A 239 0.92 -20.98 -13.83
CA VAL A 239 0.79 -19.58 -14.23
C VAL A 239 0.61 -18.70 -13.00
N LEU A 240 -0.31 -19.05 -12.08
CA LEU A 240 -0.57 -18.34 -10.84
C LEU A 240 0.72 -18.16 -10.02
N ALA A 241 1.47 -19.23 -9.81
CA ALA A 241 2.73 -19.19 -9.07
C ALA A 241 3.80 -18.33 -9.76
N GLY A 242 3.88 -18.39 -11.09
CA GLY A 242 4.80 -17.56 -11.89
C GLY A 242 4.49 -16.06 -11.76
N GLU A 243 3.20 -15.69 -11.83
CA GLU A 243 2.74 -14.29 -11.64
C GLU A 243 3.09 -13.76 -10.25
N VAL A 244 2.82 -14.55 -9.20
CA VAL A 244 3.15 -14.19 -7.82
C VAL A 244 4.66 -14.07 -7.62
N ALA A 245 5.45 -15.03 -8.11
CA ALA A 245 6.91 -14.99 -8.00
C ALA A 245 7.52 -13.76 -8.68
N ALA A 246 7.06 -13.42 -9.88
CA ALA A 246 7.50 -12.23 -10.60
C ALA A 246 7.13 -10.93 -9.85
N ALA A 247 5.93 -10.85 -9.29
CA ALA A 247 5.47 -9.72 -8.49
C ALA A 247 6.32 -9.56 -7.20
N GLN A 248 6.60 -10.66 -6.51
CA GLN A 248 7.47 -10.67 -5.32
C GLN A 248 8.86 -10.15 -5.65
N ARG A 249 9.51 -10.69 -6.68
CA ARG A 249 10.88 -10.29 -7.07
C ARG A 249 10.98 -8.82 -7.47
N ALA A 250 10.01 -8.33 -8.26
CA ALA A 250 9.97 -6.91 -8.62
C ALA A 250 9.79 -6.00 -7.41
N THR A 251 8.96 -6.42 -6.44
CA THR A 251 8.74 -5.66 -5.20
C THR A 251 9.99 -5.67 -4.31
N ASP A 252 10.69 -6.81 -4.20
CA ASP A 252 11.94 -6.90 -3.43
C ASP A 252 13.01 -6.00 -4.03
N ALA A 253 13.19 -6.00 -5.35
CA ALA A 253 14.12 -5.10 -6.03
C ALA A 253 13.80 -3.61 -5.76
N ALA A 254 12.52 -3.25 -5.76
CA ALA A 254 12.10 -1.89 -5.45
C ALA A 254 12.33 -1.49 -3.98
N LEU A 255 12.16 -2.43 -3.04
CA LEU A 255 12.51 -2.21 -1.63
C LEU A 255 14.01 -2.03 -1.44
N ASP A 256 14.82 -2.87 -2.10
CA ASP A 256 16.29 -2.79 -2.04
C ASP A 256 16.83 -1.50 -2.69
N ALA A 257 16.07 -0.88 -3.60
CA ALA A 257 16.44 0.37 -4.25
C ALA A 257 16.15 1.63 -3.42
N VAL A 258 15.49 1.52 -2.25
CA VAL A 258 15.22 2.68 -1.39
C VAL A 258 16.51 3.38 -0.98
N GLY A 259 16.55 4.71 -1.16
CA GLY A 259 17.76 5.51 -0.90
C GLY A 259 18.77 5.52 -2.06
N THR A 260 18.48 4.90 -3.19
CA THR A 260 19.32 4.89 -4.40
C THR A 260 18.68 5.66 -5.56
N PRO A 261 19.45 6.09 -6.57
CA PRO A 261 18.90 6.69 -7.79
C PRO A 261 18.00 5.76 -8.62
N ALA A 262 18.06 4.44 -8.40
CA ALA A 262 17.26 3.44 -9.10
C ALA A 262 15.82 3.36 -8.60
N LEU A 263 15.50 3.89 -7.41
CA LEU A 263 14.21 3.73 -6.75
C LEU A 263 13.01 3.98 -7.69
N ALA A 264 13.00 5.10 -8.40
CA ALA A 264 11.86 5.46 -9.25
C ALA A 264 11.67 4.49 -10.44
N LEU A 265 12.76 3.89 -10.94
CA LEU A 265 12.73 2.87 -11.99
C LEU A 265 12.17 1.55 -11.44
N GLU A 266 12.73 1.09 -10.33
CA GLU A 266 12.36 -0.18 -9.70
C GLU A 266 10.90 -0.14 -9.19
N VAL A 267 10.46 0.96 -8.60
CA VAL A 267 9.06 1.13 -8.19
C VAL A 267 8.12 1.12 -9.40
N ALA A 268 8.51 1.76 -10.50
CA ALA A 268 7.69 1.75 -11.72
C ALA A 268 7.57 0.32 -12.29
N ALA A 269 8.65 -0.46 -12.27
CA ALA A 269 8.64 -1.87 -12.67
C ALA A 269 7.77 -2.71 -11.70
N ALA A 270 7.97 -2.56 -10.39
CA ALA A 270 7.22 -3.29 -9.36
C ALA A 270 5.72 -2.99 -9.44
N LYS A 271 5.33 -1.71 -9.46
CA LYS A 271 3.91 -1.30 -9.50
C LYS A 271 3.22 -1.76 -10.79
N SER A 272 3.93 -1.75 -11.93
CA SER A 272 3.45 -2.34 -13.18
C SER A 272 3.22 -3.84 -13.02
N ARG A 273 4.22 -4.56 -12.50
CA ARG A 273 4.17 -6.03 -12.40
C ARG A 273 3.10 -6.52 -11.40
N VAL A 274 3.01 -5.91 -10.20
CA VAL A 274 1.97 -6.29 -9.23
C VAL A 274 0.56 -5.93 -9.72
N GLY A 275 0.42 -4.83 -10.49
CA GLY A 275 -0.85 -4.43 -11.09
C GLY A 275 -1.36 -5.44 -12.12
N GLU A 276 -0.49 -5.93 -13.01
CA GLU A 276 -0.82 -7.00 -13.96
C GLU A 276 -1.12 -8.32 -13.23
N ALA A 277 -0.26 -8.70 -12.27
CA ALA A 277 -0.44 -9.91 -11.48
C ALA A 277 -1.78 -9.91 -10.71
N ALA A 278 -2.22 -8.76 -10.18
CA ALA A 278 -3.49 -8.65 -9.47
C ALA A 278 -4.68 -9.12 -10.32
N GLY A 279 -4.70 -8.74 -11.60
CA GLY A 279 -5.74 -9.19 -12.53
C GLY A 279 -5.67 -10.68 -12.83
N ALA A 280 -4.50 -11.17 -13.23
CA ALA A 280 -4.29 -12.57 -13.60
C ALA A 280 -4.52 -13.53 -12.43
N VAL A 281 -3.91 -13.23 -11.27
CA VAL A 281 -3.99 -14.03 -10.05
C VAL A 281 -5.43 -14.10 -9.53
N ALA A 282 -6.13 -12.97 -9.46
CA ALA A 282 -7.53 -12.96 -9.02
C ALA A 282 -8.43 -13.79 -9.95
N ALA A 283 -8.27 -13.65 -11.27
CA ALA A 283 -9.05 -14.41 -12.25
C ALA A 283 -8.83 -15.93 -12.10
N ILE A 284 -7.57 -16.37 -12.01
CA ILE A 284 -7.22 -17.79 -11.83
C ILE A 284 -7.75 -18.31 -10.50
N ALA A 285 -7.53 -17.59 -9.40
CA ALA A 285 -7.99 -17.98 -8.08
C ALA A 285 -9.51 -18.14 -8.02
N HIS A 286 -10.27 -17.17 -8.51
CA HIS A 286 -11.73 -17.28 -8.58
C HIS A 286 -12.20 -18.43 -9.46
N GLN A 287 -11.54 -18.68 -10.60
CA GLN A 287 -11.82 -19.83 -11.44
C GLN A 287 -11.61 -21.16 -10.72
N MET A 288 -10.51 -21.29 -9.94
CA MET A 288 -10.20 -22.51 -9.18
C MET A 288 -11.20 -22.76 -8.04
N HIS A 289 -11.64 -21.71 -7.36
CA HIS A 289 -12.62 -21.80 -6.26
C HIS A 289 -14.07 -21.98 -6.79
N GLY A 290 -14.35 -21.58 -8.02
CA GLY A 290 -15.72 -21.58 -8.58
C GLY A 290 -16.66 -20.70 -7.74
N ALA A 291 -17.90 -21.17 -7.54
CA ALA A 291 -18.89 -20.42 -6.77
C ALA A 291 -18.43 -20.04 -5.35
N MET A 292 -17.66 -20.90 -4.68
CA MET A 292 -17.15 -20.64 -3.33
C MET A 292 -16.27 -19.39 -3.24
N GLY A 293 -15.48 -19.07 -4.26
CA GLY A 293 -14.64 -17.88 -4.28
C GLY A 293 -15.42 -16.55 -4.28
N PHE A 294 -16.71 -16.59 -4.57
CA PHE A 294 -17.59 -15.42 -4.59
C PHE A 294 -18.52 -15.33 -3.37
N THR A 295 -18.47 -16.31 -2.46
CA THR A 295 -19.28 -16.30 -1.24
C THR A 295 -18.55 -15.58 -0.11
N HIS A 296 -19.32 -15.00 0.83
CA HIS A 296 -18.78 -14.39 2.04
C HIS A 296 -18.15 -15.41 3.00
N GLU A 297 -18.46 -16.69 2.84
CA GLU A 297 -17.93 -17.77 3.68
C GLU A 297 -16.45 -18.06 3.41
N HIS A 298 -15.95 -17.72 2.21
CA HIS A 298 -14.57 -17.97 1.84
C HIS A 298 -13.74 -16.68 1.86
N HIS A 299 -12.54 -16.74 2.43
CA HIS A 299 -11.69 -15.55 2.68
C HIS A 299 -11.09 -14.92 1.41
N LEU A 300 -11.16 -15.57 0.25
CA LEU A 300 -10.53 -15.12 -0.99
C LEU A 300 -10.92 -13.68 -1.38
N HIS A 301 -12.20 -13.34 -1.24
CA HIS A 301 -12.73 -12.03 -1.65
C HIS A 301 -12.12 -10.87 -0.87
N HIS A 302 -11.69 -11.06 0.38
CA HIS A 302 -11.01 -10.02 1.14
C HIS A 302 -9.69 -9.58 0.50
N PHE A 303 -8.97 -10.51 -0.12
CA PHE A 303 -7.69 -10.24 -0.78
C PHE A 303 -7.88 -9.77 -2.21
N THR A 304 -8.76 -10.41 -3.00
CA THR A 304 -8.95 -10.02 -4.39
C THR A 304 -9.57 -8.63 -4.55
N ARG A 305 -10.50 -8.23 -3.66
CA ARG A 305 -11.05 -6.86 -3.62
C ARG A 305 -9.98 -5.83 -3.27
N ARG A 306 -9.08 -6.14 -2.33
CA ARG A 306 -7.93 -5.29 -2.00
C ARG A 306 -6.97 -5.17 -3.18
N LEU A 307 -6.63 -6.27 -3.85
CA LEU A 307 -5.79 -6.25 -5.04
C LEU A 307 -6.36 -5.34 -6.13
N TRP A 308 -7.67 -5.41 -6.39
CA TRP A 308 -8.33 -4.55 -7.38
C TRP A 308 -8.37 -3.08 -6.94
N ALA A 309 -8.65 -2.78 -5.66
CA ALA A 309 -8.61 -1.42 -5.13
C ALA A 309 -7.21 -0.82 -5.18
N TRP A 310 -6.23 -1.55 -4.65
CA TRP A 310 -4.85 -1.10 -4.52
C TRP A 310 -4.12 -0.97 -5.85
N ARG A 311 -4.56 -1.70 -6.87
CA ARG A 311 -4.04 -1.61 -8.24
C ARG A 311 -4.07 -0.17 -8.76
N ASP A 312 -5.17 0.53 -8.55
CA ASP A 312 -5.38 1.89 -9.06
C ASP A 312 -4.77 2.98 -8.15
N GLU A 313 -4.54 2.67 -6.88
CA GLU A 313 -4.00 3.62 -5.92
C GLU A 313 -2.52 3.93 -6.21
N TYR A 314 -2.18 5.22 -6.12
CA TYR A 314 -0.83 5.75 -6.41
C TYR A 314 -0.31 5.40 -7.81
N GLY A 315 -1.23 5.32 -8.77
CA GLY A 315 -0.98 4.99 -10.17
C GLY A 315 -1.12 3.49 -10.47
N ASN A 316 -1.87 3.20 -11.53
CA ASN A 316 -2.01 1.83 -12.06
C ASN A 316 -0.85 1.44 -12.98
N GLU A 317 -0.87 0.21 -13.50
CA GLU A 317 0.17 -0.29 -14.39
C GLU A 317 0.35 0.59 -15.64
N THR A 318 -0.74 1.12 -16.22
CA THR A 318 -0.65 1.99 -17.40
C THR A 318 0.11 3.29 -17.08
N PHE A 319 -0.13 3.88 -15.91
CA PHE A 319 0.58 5.07 -15.46
C PHE A 319 2.08 4.80 -15.32
N TRP A 320 2.46 3.71 -14.66
CA TRP A 320 3.86 3.38 -14.39
C TRP A 320 4.59 2.88 -15.64
N GLN A 321 3.95 2.09 -16.50
CA GLN A 321 4.49 1.66 -17.80
C GLN A 321 4.79 2.85 -18.72
N ARG A 322 3.91 3.88 -18.72
CA ARG A 322 4.20 5.13 -19.45
C ARG A 322 5.43 5.84 -18.91
N ARG A 323 5.64 5.86 -17.60
CA ARG A 323 6.86 6.44 -16.99
C ARG A 323 8.10 5.66 -17.42
N LEU A 324 8.07 4.33 -17.36
CA LEU A 324 9.14 3.45 -17.85
C LEU A 324 9.43 3.72 -19.34
N GLY A 325 8.40 3.69 -20.17
CA GLY A 325 8.54 3.93 -21.60
C GLY A 325 9.18 5.28 -21.93
N ARG A 326 8.78 6.36 -21.23
CA ARG A 326 9.42 7.69 -21.37
C ARG A 326 10.90 7.67 -20.98
N ARG A 327 11.24 6.98 -19.88
CA ARG A 327 12.63 6.87 -19.40
C ARG A 327 13.50 6.11 -20.41
N PHE A 328 13.01 4.98 -20.95
CA PHE A 328 13.71 4.21 -21.96
C PHE A 328 13.87 4.98 -23.28
N ALA A 329 12.81 5.66 -23.71
CA ALA A 329 12.89 6.50 -24.92
C ALA A 329 13.89 7.65 -24.78
N ALA A 330 13.99 8.25 -23.60
CA ALA A 330 14.95 9.32 -23.32
C ALA A 330 16.40 8.82 -23.23
N ALA A 331 16.62 7.61 -22.76
CA ALA A 331 17.94 7.00 -22.68
C ALA A 331 18.50 6.56 -24.04
N GLY A 332 17.62 6.19 -24.97
CA GLY A 332 18.01 5.65 -26.29
C GLY A 332 18.35 4.15 -26.27
N ALA A 333 18.32 3.52 -27.44
CA ALA A 333 18.43 2.07 -27.58
C ALA A 333 19.71 1.47 -26.96
N ASP A 334 20.82 2.19 -27.05
CA ASP A 334 22.13 1.74 -26.59
C ASP A 334 22.24 1.67 -25.06
N GLN A 335 21.38 2.39 -24.34
CA GLN A 335 21.38 2.45 -22.87
C GLN A 335 20.34 1.56 -22.19
N ILE A 336 19.40 0.99 -22.95
CA ILE A 336 18.29 0.22 -22.36
C ILE A 336 18.80 -0.96 -21.56
N TRP A 337 19.78 -1.72 -22.10
CA TRP A 337 20.30 -2.90 -21.42
C TRP A 337 21.02 -2.54 -20.12
N SER A 338 21.83 -1.48 -20.13
CA SER A 338 22.52 -0.97 -18.93
C SER A 338 21.55 -0.55 -17.85
N LEU A 339 20.47 0.13 -18.24
CA LEU A 339 19.41 0.53 -17.29
C LEU A 339 18.68 -0.67 -16.68
N LEU A 340 18.40 -1.72 -17.46
CA LEU A 340 17.72 -2.92 -16.99
C LEU A 340 18.61 -3.83 -16.15
N SER A 341 19.91 -3.89 -16.44
CA SER A 341 20.86 -4.75 -15.73
C SER A 341 21.50 -4.09 -14.51
N GLY A 342 21.22 -2.82 -14.26
CA GLY A 342 21.83 -2.06 -13.17
C GLY A 342 23.34 -1.82 -13.35
N THR A 343 23.85 -1.87 -14.60
CA THR A 343 25.26 -1.67 -14.95
C THR A 343 25.54 -0.24 -15.48
N ALA A 344 24.58 0.67 -15.33
CA ALA A 344 24.69 2.06 -15.76
C ALA A 344 25.24 2.97 -14.63
#